data_6c8c08f63895348ffcffa9f7c97bea43
#
_entry.id   6c8c08f63895348ffcffa9f7c97bea43
#
_cell.length_a   1.000
_cell.length_b   1.000
_cell.length_c   1.000
_cell.angle_alpha   90.00
_cell.angle_beta   90.00
_cell.angle_gamma   90.00
#
_symmetry.space_group_name_H-M   'P 1'
#
loop_
_entity.id
_entity.type
_entity.pdbx_description
1 polymer ?
#
loop_
_entity_poly.entity_id
_entity_poly.type
_entity_poly.pdbx_seq_one_letter_code
_entity_poly.pdbx_strand_id
1 'polypeptide(L)'
;MSDAGETFFTSVGCMDGRVQEPVAKFGREKLDALFADTITEAGLVGKLAQNNVDQKLLDSLKFKIVDVSVGKHHSKGIVVHGHQDCAGNPVDDKIHKQQIKKAAKFVQSIAPNIPVVPVFVIRGKSGWEVESLDGFIN
;
A
#
# COMPACT_ATOMS: atom_id res chain seq x y z
N MET A 1 -6.54 20.66 -2.83
CA MET A 1 -7.76 19.98 -2.90
C MET A 1 -8.06 19.52 -4.31
N SER A 2 -8.82 18.49 -4.41
CA SER A 2 -9.07 17.95 -5.72
C SER A 2 -10.29 18.61 -6.35
N ASP A 3 -10.18 18.87 -7.65
CA ASP A 3 -11.32 19.27 -8.45
C ASP A 3 -12.14 18.05 -8.82
N ALA A 4 -13.34 18.29 -9.37
CA ALA A 4 -14.12 17.23 -9.96
C ALA A 4 -13.28 16.52 -11.02
N GLY A 5 -13.08 15.23 -10.90
CA GLY A 5 -12.27 14.46 -11.81
C GLY A 5 -10.84 14.24 -11.35
N GLU A 6 -10.36 14.98 -10.36
CA GLU A 6 -9.04 14.73 -9.78
C GLU A 6 -9.19 14.00 -8.46
N THR A 7 -9.36 12.69 -8.57
CA THR A 7 -9.57 11.84 -7.40
C THR A 7 -8.32 11.03 -7.11
N PHE A 8 -8.06 10.80 -5.83
CA PHE A 8 -6.81 10.19 -5.37
C PHE A 8 -7.07 8.94 -4.54
N PHE A 9 -6.13 8.02 -4.62
CA PHE A 9 -6.01 6.97 -3.62
C PHE A 9 -4.55 6.92 -3.17
N THR A 10 -4.29 6.22 -2.07
CA THR A 10 -2.96 6.12 -1.49
C THR A 10 -2.37 4.75 -1.78
N SER A 11 -1.14 4.69 -2.27
CA SER A 11 -0.44 3.43 -2.50
C SER A 11 0.77 3.37 -1.59
N VAL A 12 0.83 2.35 -0.73
CA VAL A 12 1.88 2.20 0.28
C VAL A 12 2.55 0.85 0.09
N GLY A 13 3.84 0.84 -0.19
CA GLY A 13 4.53 -0.42 -0.39
C GLY A 13 5.97 -0.29 -0.84
N CYS A 14 6.47 -1.33 -1.50
CA CYS A 14 7.86 -1.38 -1.94
C CYS A 14 8.11 -0.45 -3.12
N MET A 15 9.32 0.07 -3.19
CA MET A 15 9.73 0.95 -4.28
C MET A 15 10.06 0.23 -5.58
N ASP A 16 9.98 -1.10 -5.62
CA ASP A 16 10.34 -1.87 -6.82
C ASP A 16 9.55 -1.40 -8.04
N GLY A 17 10.27 -1.03 -9.09
CA GLY A 17 9.64 -0.44 -10.28
C GLY A 17 8.73 -1.39 -11.06
N ARG A 18 8.93 -2.70 -10.88
CA ARG A 18 8.15 -3.70 -11.62
C ARG A 18 6.69 -3.77 -11.16
N VAL A 19 6.41 -3.31 -9.94
CA VAL A 19 5.07 -3.45 -9.36
C VAL A 19 4.27 -2.16 -9.33
N GLN A 20 4.87 -1.02 -9.65
CA GLN A 20 4.18 0.27 -9.53
C GLN A 20 2.96 0.37 -10.45
N GLU A 21 3.12 0.02 -11.72
CA GLU A 21 1.98 0.12 -12.65
C GLU A 21 0.88 -0.90 -12.36
N PRO A 22 1.18 -2.18 -12.10
CA PRO A 22 0.11 -3.12 -11.72
C PRO A 22 -0.66 -2.66 -10.48
N VAL A 23 0.04 -2.15 -9.47
CA VAL A 23 -0.63 -1.66 -8.25
C VAL A 23 -1.44 -0.41 -8.53
N ALA A 24 -0.91 0.51 -9.33
CA ALA A 24 -1.66 1.73 -9.68
C ALA A 24 -2.94 1.40 -10.43
N LYS A 25 -2.86 0.49 -11.40
CA LYS A 25 -4.03 0.04 -12.14
C LYS A 25 -5.07 -0.59 -11.22
N PHE A 26 -4.62 -1.48 -10.34
CA PHE A 26 -5.51 -2.12 -9.37
C PHE A 26 -6.21 -1.08 -8.49
N GLY A 27 -5.44 -0.13 -7.96
CA GLY A 27 -6.00 0.89 -7.07
C GLY A 27 -7.00 1.80 -7.75
N ARG A 28 -6.69 2.22 -8.98
CA ARG A 28 -7.63 3.05 -9.75
C ARG A 28 -8.97 2.34 -9.93
N GLU A 29 -8.93 1.06 -10.25
CA GLU A 29 -10.14 0.28 -10.50
C GLU A 29 -10.88 -0.05 -9.20
N LYS A 30 -10.14 -0.49 -8.19
CA LYS A 30 -10.74 -0.93 -6.93
C LYS A 30 -11.34 0.22 -6.14
N LEU A 31 -10.69 1.37 -6.16
CA LEU A 31 -11.07 2.51 -5.32
C LEU A 31 -11.73 3.64 -6.12
N ASP A 32 -11.91 3.43 -7.42
CA ASP A 32 -12.56 4.41 -8.29
C ASP A 32 -11.91 5.79 -8.16
N ALA A 33 -10.60 5.83 -8.33
CA ALA A 33 -9.80 7.06 -8.23
C ALA A 33 -8.80 7.11 -9.38
N LEU A 34 -8.42 8.30 -9.81
CA LEU A 34 -7.56 8.47 -10.97
C LEU A 34 -6.07 8.47 -10.63
N PHE A 35 -5.70 9.08 -9.52
CA PHE A 35 -4.29 9.33 -9.21
C PHE A 35 -3.84 8.59 -7.96
N ALA A 36 -2.67 7.96 -8.06
CA ALA A 36 -2.06 7.26 -6.93
C ALA A 36 -1.07 8.20 -6.24
N ASP A 37 -1.31 8.51 -4.98
CA ASP A 37 -0.27 9.08 -4.12
C ASP A 37 0.62 7.93 -3.70
N THR A 38 1.81 7.84 -4.28
CA THR A 38 2.68 6.69 -4.16
C THR A 38 3.74 6.91 -3.10
N ILE A 39 3.65 6.15 -2.02
CA ILE A 39 4.54 6.22 -0.87
C ILE A 39 5.31 4.92 -0.81
N THR A 40 6.62 4.97 -1.04
CA THR A 40 7.41 3.77 -1.18
C THR A 40 8.68 3.79 -0.36
N GLU A 41 9.11 2.59 0.01
CA GLU A 41 10.36 2.34 0.71
C GLU A 41 10.75 0.89 0.38
N ALA A 42 12.04 0.60 0.22
CA ALA A 42 12.47 -0.76 -0.07
C ALA A 42 11.98 -1.71 1.03
N GLY A 43 11.16 -2.71 0.64
CA GLY A 43 10.65 -3.69 1.59
C GLY A 43 9.75 -3.13 2.67
N LEU A 44 8.97 -2.11 2.37
CA LEU A 44 8.24 -1.34 3.37
C LEU A 44 7.34 -2.19 4.26
N VAL A 45 6.61 -3.16 3.71
CA VAL A 45 5.68 -3.95 4.54
C VAL A 45 6.43 -4.77 5.60
N GLY A 46 7.64 -5.23 5.29
CA GLY A 46 8.46 -5.91 6.28
C GLY A 46 8.84 -5.01 7.43
N LYS A 47 9.08 -3.73 7.15
CA LYS A 47 9.41 -2.74 8.18
C LYS A 47 8.18 -2.41 9.02
N LEU A 48 7.02 -2.27 8.40
CA LEU A 48 5.78 -1.95 9.11
C LEU A 48 5.24 -3.13 9.91
N ALA A 49 5.65 -4.35 9.57
CA ALA A 49 5.23 -5.53 10.29
C ALA A 49 6.03 -5.77 11.58
N GLN A 50 7.06 -4.98 11.84
CA GLN A 50 7.84 -5.09 13.07
C GLN A 50 7.05 -4.61 14.27
N ASN A 51 7.38 -5.16 15.46
CA ASN A 51 6.75 -4.69 16.69
C ASN A 51 7.14 -3.26 17.04
N ASN A 52 8.37 -2.89 16.70
CA ASN A 52 8.88 -1.53 16.90
C ASN A 52 9.21 -0.93 15.55
N VAL A 53 8.31 -0.11 15.01
CA VAL A 53 8.55 0.59 13.76
C VAL A 53 9.46 1.78 14.04
N ASP A 54 10.47 1.97 13.19
CA ASP A 54 11.38 3.10 13.32
C ASP A 54 10.59 4.41 13.38
N GLN A 55 10.91 5.25 14.37
CA GLN A 55 10.12 6.46 14.62
C GLN A 55 10.19 7.47 13.47
N LYS A 56 11.33 7.61 12.83
CA LYS A 56 11.46 8.53 11.70
C LYS A 56 10.63 8.07 10.52
N LEU A 57 10.63 6.77 10.25
CA LEU A 57 9.80 6.19 9.20
C LEU A 57 8.32 6.41 9.52
N LEU A 58 7.94 6.14 10.77
CA LEU A 58 6.56 6.32 11.21
C LEU A 58 6.09 7.76 11.05
N ASP A 59 6.91 8.72 11.48
CA ASP A 59 6.56 10.13 11.36
C ASP A 59 6.40 10.55 9.90
N SER A 60 7.30 10.07 9.03
CA SER A 60 7.23 10.35 7.60
C SER A 60 5.95 9.78 6.98
N LEU A 61 5.62 8.54 7.34
CA LEU A 61 4.42 7.88 6.81
C LEU A 61 3.15 8.58 7.29
N LYS A 62 3.08 8.95 8.55
CA LYS A 62 1.92 9.67 9.07
C LYS A 62 1.71 10.99 8.35
N PHE A 63 2.78 11.72 8.10
CA PHE A 63 2.66 12.97 7.36
C PHE A 63 2.13 12.72 5.95
N LYS A 64 2.72 11.76 5.23
CA LYS A 64 2.36 11.50 3.84
C LYS A 64 0.96 10.90 3.70
N ILE A 65 0.63 9.94 4.55
CA ILE A 65 -0.65 9.24 4.46
C ILE A 65 -1.76 10.11 5.06
N VAL A 66 -1.59 10.52 6.30
CA VAL A 66 -2.69 11.14 7.05
C VAL A 66 -2.84 12.61 6.71
N ASP A 67 -1.74 13.37 6.74
CA ASP A 67 -1.85 14.81 6.54
C ASP A 67 -2.04 15.17 5.08
N VAL A 68 -1.30 14.53 4.16
CA VAL A 68 -1.32 14.90 2.74
C VAL A 68 -2.35 14.10 1.98
N SER A 69 -2.18 12.77 1.87
CA SER A 69 -3.02 11.97 0.97
C SER A 69 -4.46 11.93 1.45
N VAL A 70 -4.69 11.61 2.72
CA VAL A 70 -6.04 11.56 3.27
C VAL A 70 -6.56 12.96 3.57
N GLY A 71 -5.75 13.77 4.23
CA GLY A 71 -6.20 15.08 4.73
C GLY A 71 -6.36 16.15 3.65
N LYS A 72 -5.45 16.20 2.67
CA LYS A 72 -5.48 17.23 1.64
C LYS A 72 -6.03 16.72 0.31
N HIS A 73 -5.66 15.53 -0.11
CA HIS A 73 -6.11 14.97 -1.38
C HIS A 73 -7.43 14.20 -1.26
N HIS A 74 -7.93 14.03 -0.05
CA HIS A 74 -9.20 13.31 0.20
C HIS A 74 -9.17 11.90 -0.38
N SER A 75 -8.09 11.17 -0.10
CA SER A 75 -7.88 9.82 -0.60
C SER A 75 -9.11 8.95 -0.39
N LYS A 76 -9.47 8.19 -1.42
CA LYS A 76 -10.63 7.29 -1.37
C LYS A 76 -10.33 5.96 -0.69
N GLY A 77 -9.07 5.66 -0.48
CA GLY A 77 -8.65 4.42 0.17
C GLY A 77 -7.17 4.22 0.01
N ILE A 78 -6.66 3.20 0.68
CA ILE A 78 -5.22 2.90 0.70
C ILE A 78 -4.99 1.47 0.26
N VAL A 79 -4.09 1.28 -0.73
CA VAL A 79 -3.60 -0.04 -1.10
C VAL A 79 -2.27 -0.25 -0.41
N VAL A 80 -2.14 -1.34 0.34
CA VAL A 80 -0.88 -1.72 0.99
C VAL A 80 -0.36 -2.95 0.28
N HIS A 81 0.84 -2.86 -0.30
CA HIS A 81 1.33 -3.93 -1.15
C HIS A 81 2.73 -4.41 -0.81
N GLY A 82 2.96 -5.69 -1.03
CA GLY A 82 4.25 -6.34 -1.11
C GLY A 82 4.29 -7.17 -2.38
N HIS A 83 5.41 -7.82 -2.68
CA HIS A 83 5.54 -8.54 -3.94
C HIS A 83 6.60 -9.64 -3.85
N GLN A 84 6.50 -10.59 -4.77
CA GLN A 84 7.51 -11.64 -4.91
C GLN A 84 8.86 -11.03 -5.29
N ASP A 85 9.92 -11.75 -4.97
CA ASP A 85 11.28 -11.36 -5.36
C ASP A 85 11.64 -9.95 -4.90
N CYS A 86 11.38 -9.68 -3.61
CA CYS A 86 11.62 -8.35 -3.04
C CYS A 86 13.02 -8.27 -2.44
N ALA A 87 13.87 -7.43 -3.03
CA ALA A 87 15.24 -7.29 -2.56
C ALA A 87 15.33 -6.70 -1.15
N GLY A 88 14.40 -5.82 -0.79
CA GLY A 88 14.38 -5.19 0.52
C GLY A 88 13.70 -6.01 1.60
N ASN A 89 13.02 -7.11 1.23
CA ASN A 89 12.32 -7.96 2.18
C ASN A 89 12.27 -9.39 1.62
N PRO A 90 13.42 -10.10 1.60
CA PRO A 90 13.54 -11.39 0.91
C PRO A 90 12.99 -12.54 1.76
N VAL A 91 11.69 -12.58 1.95
CA VAL A 91 11.00 -13.64 2.68
C VAL A 91 10.12 -14.43 1.73
N ASP A 92 9.69 -15.63 2.15
CA ASP A 92 8.81 -16.44 1.29
C ASP A 92 7.41 -15.85 1.21
N ASP A 93 6.62 -16.37 0.28
CA ASP A 93 5.29 -15.81 0.00
C ASP A 93 4.37 -15.84 1.21
N LYS A 94 4.40 -16.93 1.96
CA LYS A 94 3.51 -17.07 3.13
C LYS A 94 3.83 -16.01 4.19
N ILE A 95 5.09 -15.85 4.50
CA ILE A 95 5.53 -14.84 5.47
C ILE A 95 5.22 -13.45 4.95
N HIS A 96 5.48 -13.21 3.66
CA HIS A 96 5.25 -11.92 3.06
C HIS A 96 3.77 -11.52 3.14
N LYS A 97 2.87 -12.45 2.83
CA LYS A 97 1.43 -12.18 2.93
C LYS A 97 1.02 -11.85 4.36
N GLN A 98 1.57 -12.53 5.35
CA GLN A 98 1.31 -12.22 6.76
C GLN A 98 1.79 -10.82 7.11
N GLN A 99 2.96 -10.44 6.61
CA GLN A 99 3.51 -9.10 6.84
C GLN A 99 2.65 -8.03 6.20
N ILE A 100 2.17 -8.26 4.98
CA ILE A 100 1.29 -7.31 4.30
C ILE A 100 0.01 -7.08 5.11
N LYS A 101 -0.58 -8.16 5.62
CA LYS A 101 -1.79 -8.05 6.43
C LYS A 101 -1.53 -7.27 7.71
N LYS A 102 -0.40 -7.52 8.36
CA LYS A 102 -0.03 -6.82 9.58
C LYS A 102 0.24 -5.34 9.29
N ALA A 103 0.94 -5.04 8.20
CA ALA A 103 1.20 -3.67 7.78
C ALA A 103 -0.12 -2.94 7.46
N ALA A 104 -1.05 -3.63 6.80
CA ALA A 104 -2.36 -3.04 6.47
C ALA A 104 -3.16 -2.71 7.73
N LYS A 105 -3.10 -3.57 8.75
CA LYS A 105 -3.75 -3.27 10.04
C LYS A 105 -3.14 -2.04 10.69
N PHE A 106 -1.82 -1.92 10.61
CA PHE A 106 -1.16 -0.75 11.14
C PHE A 106 -1.60 0.53 10.41
N VAL A 107 -1.63 0.49 9.08
CA VAL A 107 -2.08 1.63 8.27
C VAL A 107 -3.54 1.96 8.59
N GLN A 108 -4.40 0.94 8.74
CA GLN A 108 -5.79 1.17 9.11
C GLN A 108 -5.90 1.89 10.46
N SER A 109 -5.00 1.57 11.38
CA SER A 109 -5.04 2.20 12.71
C SER A 109 -4.73 3.71 12.65
N ILE A 110 -3.93 4.15 11.68
CA ILE A 110 -3.62 5.58 11.55
C ILE A 110 -4.54 6.30 10.56
N ALA A 111 -5.33 5.56 9.79
CA ALA A 111 -6.31 6.12 8.86
C ALA A 111 -7.61 5.31 8.97
N PRO A 112 -8.33 5.45 10.11
CA PRO A 112 -9.42 4.51 10.44
C PRO A 112 -10.68 4.71 9.62
N ASN A 113 -10.84 5.83 8.93
CA ASN A 113 -12.11 6.17 8.31
C ASN A 113 -12.19 5.88 6.82
N ILE A 114 -11.15 5.31 6.22
CA ILE A 114 -11.15 4.95 4.81
C ILE A 114 -10.73 3.50 4.64
N PRO A 115 -11.12 2.85 3.53
CA PRO A 115 -10.77 1.44 3.33
C PRO A 115 -9.28 1.25 3.09
N VAL A 116 -8.74 0.16 3.64
CA VAL A 116 -7.36 -0.26 3.41
C VAL A 116 -7.39 -1.65 2.80
N VAL A 117 -6.75 -1.80 1.65
CA VAL A 117 -6.80 -3.03 0.85
C VAL A 117 -5.40 -3.64 0.79
N PRO A 118 -5.18 -4.81 1.41
CA PRO A 118 -3.89 -5.50 1.32
C PRO A 118 -3.79 -6.30 0.04
N VAL A 119 -2.66 -6.21 -0.66
CA VAL A 119 -2.44 -6.95 -1.89
C VAL A 119 -1.02 -7.51 -1.97
N PHE A 120 -0.86 -8.62 -2.68
CA PHE A 120 0.42 -9.24 -2.95
C PHE A 120 0.60 -9.32 -4.46
N VAL A 121 1.74 -8.84 -4.96
CA VAL A 121 1.98 -8.80 -6.41
C VAL A 121 2.87 -9.96 -6.78
N ILE A 122 2.40 -10.77 -7.72
CA ILE A 122 3.06 -12.02 -8.11
C ILE A 122 3.44 -12.02 -9.58
N ARG A 123 4.42 -12.85 -9.94
CA ARG A 123 4.74 -13.08 -11.33
C ARG A 123 3.66 -13.96 -11.95
N GLY A 124 2.94 -13.41 -12.92
CA GLY A 124 1.92 -14.15 -13.65
C GLY A 124 2.38 -14.50 -15.05
N LYS A 125 1.48 -15.06 -15.81
CA LYS A 125 1.80 -15.50 -17.19
C LYS A 125 2.07 -14.32 -18.12
N SER A 126 1.40 -13.19 -17.88
CA SER A 126 1.47 -12.03 -18.76
C SER A 126 2.17 -10.85 -18.09
N GLY A 127 2.93 -11.11 -17.03
CA GLY A 127 3.62 -10.06 -16.28
C GLY A 127 3.24 -10.10 -14.82
N TRP A 128 3.43 -8.99 -14.15
CA TRP A 128 3.15 -8.91 -12.71
C TRP A 128 1.66 -8.69 -12.49
N GLU A 129 1.09 -9.50 -11.61
CA GLU A 129 -0.36 -9.51 -11.34
C GLU A 129 -0.62 -9.25 -9.87
N VAL A 130 -1.72 -8.56 -9.58
CA VAL A 130 -2.10 -8.23 -8.21
C VAL A 130 -3.06 -9.27 -7.67
N GLU A 131 -2.69 -9.84 -6.52
CA GLU A 131 -3.54 -10.78 -5.79
C GLU A 131 -4.08 -10.05 -4.57
N SER A 132 -5.39 -9.87 -4.51
CA SER A 132 -6.01 -9.22 -3.36
C SER A 132 -6.03 -10.18 -2.17
N LEU A 133 -5.71 -9.66 -1.00
CA LEU A 133 -5.76 -10.43 0.24
C LEU A 133 -7.02 -10.06 1.03
N ASP A 134 -8.14 -10.00 0.33
CA ASP A 134 -9.44 -9.57 0.87
C ASP A 134 -9.92 -10.39 2.05
N GLY A 135 -10.93 -9.85 2.71
CA GLY A 135 -11.58 -10.53 3.83
C GLY A 135 -10.76 -10.45 5.09
N PHE A 136 -9.66 -9.74 5.06
CA PHE A 136 -8.75 -9.67 6.17
C PHE A 136 -8.89 -8.40 7.00
N ILE A 137 -9.07 -7.28 6.31
CA ILE A 137 -9.26 -5.98 6.97
C ILE A 137 -10.74 -5.66 6.96
N ASN A 138 -11.32 -5.66 8.11
CA ASN A 138 -12.74 -5.30 8.28
C ASN A 138 -12.87 -4.36 9.45
#